data_11ce809259469b67b6660e24e55be9f9
#
_entry.id   11ce809259469b67b6660e24e55be9f9
#
_cell.length_a   1.000
_cell.length_b   1.000
_cell.length_c   1.000
_cell.angle_alpha   90.00
_cell.angle_beta   90.00
_cell.angle_gamma   90.00
#
_symmetry.space_group_name_H-M   'P 1'
#
loop_
_entity.id
_entity.type
_entity.pdbx_description
1 polymer ?
#
loop_
_entity_poly.entity_id
_entity_poly.type
_entity_poly.pdbx_seq_one_letter_code
_entity_poly.pdbx_strand_id
1 'polypeptide(L)'
;CHDPFFSIWDCGYTPTSGDTRHWSGVEKRLRGTVTVDGTVYELGYKDCLYITKGAKEVTFQSKCCCKPAKFYMVSAPAHCSYENRYLTFADAVKRPLGAAETSNKRVINQFIHPSVLKTCQLTMGMTALEPGSNWNTMPSHTHERRMEIYTYFEVPENQVVFHMMGEPTETRHIVMNNFDAVISPSWSIHSGVGTSNYTFIWAMGGENQEFDDMDTIASPDLK
;
A
#
# COMPACT_ATOMS: atom_id res chain seq x y z
N CYS A 1 0.95 21.64 9.70
CA CYS A 1 0.00 21.24 8.63
C CYS A 1 0.48 19.94 8.03
N HIS A 2 -0.40 19.00 7.83
CA HIS A 2 -0.13 17.69 7.26
C HIS A 2 -0.87 17.54 5.94
N ASP A 3 -0.32 16.75 5.01
CA ASP A 3 -1.03 16.26 3.85
C ASP A 3 -1.65 14.90 4.23
N PRO A 4 -2.96 14.79 4.50
CA PRO A 4 -3.59 13.51 4.71
C PRO A 4 -3.81 12.81 3.37
N PHE A 5 -3.65 11.50 3.39
CA PHE A 5 -3.89 10.62 2.26
C PHE A 5 -4.85 9.51 2.64
N PHE A 6 -5.75 9.14 1.73
CA PHE A 6 -6.78 8.13 1.98
C PHE A 6 -6.87 7.13 0.83
N SER A 7 -6.92 5.87 1.15
CA SER A 7 -7.26 4.79 0.22
C SER A 7 -8.37 3.94 0.80
N ILE A 8 -9.34 3.54 -0.01
CA ILE A 8 -10.42 2.65 0.41
C ILE A 8 -10.03 1.19 0.21
N TRP A 9 -10.32 0.40 1.23
CA TRP A 9 -10.07 -1.04 1.28
C TRP A 9 -11.37 -1.83 1.37
N ASP A 10 -11.32 -3.04 0.87
CA ASP A 10 -12.48 -3.92 0.76
C ASP A 10 -13.00 -4.44 2.10
N CYS A 11 -14.30 -4.63 2.13
CA CYS A 11 -14.90 -5.69 2.90
C CYS A 11 -14.83 -6.96 2.03
N GLY A 12 -13.84 -7.81 2.30
CA GLY A 12 -13.61 -9.02 1.53
C GLY A 12 -14.87 -9.89 1.40
N TYR A 13 -15.21 -10.22 0.16
CA TYR A 13 -15.97 -11.42 -0.14
C TYR A 13 -14.96 -12.56 -0.24
N THR A 14 -14.90 -13.42 0.76
CA THR A 14 -14.36 -14.77 0.60
C THR A 14 -15.40 -15.57 -0.18
N PRO A 15 -15.12 -16.06 -1.41
CA PRO A 15 -16.01 -16.99 -2.06
C PRO A 15 -16.09 -18.24 -1.19
N THR A 16 -17.27 -18.57 -0.68
CA THR A 16 -17.52 -19.91 -0.16
C THR A 16 -17.31 -20.89 -1.31
N SER A 17 -16.55 -21.95 -1.06
CA SER A 17 -16.27 -23.01 -2.03
C SER A 17 -17.57 -23.51 -2.67
N GLY A 18 -17.81 -23.16 -3.92
CA GLY A 18 -19.00 -23.54 -4.68
C GLY A 18 -19.55 -22.49 -5.65
N ASP A 19 -19.10 -21.24 -5.58
CA ASP A 19 -19.60 -20.19 -6.47
C ASP A 19 -18.70 -20.06 -7.72
N THR A 20 -19.04 -20.83 -8.76
CA THR A 20 -18.37 -20.84 -10.07
C THR A 20 -18.85 -19.73 -11.01
N ARG A 21 -19.38 -18.63 -10.48
CA ARG A 21 -19.77 -17.51 -11.32
C ARG A 21 -18.56 -16.81 -11.92
N HIS A 22 -18.37 -17.00 -13.21
CA HIS A 22 -17.42 -16.27 -14.04
C HIS A 22 -17.67 -14.76 -13.90
N TRP A 23 -16.75 -14.07 -13.27
CA TRP A 23 -16.76 -12.61 -13.16
C TRP A 23 -16.21 -11.97 -14.44
N SER A 24 -16.98 -12.04 -15.51
CA SER A 24 -16.78 -11.16 -16.67
C SER A 24 -17.59 -9.88 -16.43
N GLY A 25 -16.92 -8.85 -15.93
CA GLY A 25 -17.51 -7.54 -15.68
C GLY A 25 -17.51 -7.18 -14.20
N VAL A 26 -16.36 -6.76 -13.70
CA VAL A 26 -16.29 -6.07 -12.41
C VAL A 26 -16.89 -4.69 -12.62
N GLU A 27 -18.19 -4.55 -12.40
CA GLU A 27 -18.78 -3.25 -12.15
C GLU A 27 -17.93 -2.58 -11.06
N LYS A 28 -17.46 -1.37 -11.33
CA LYS A 28 -16.79 -0.50 -10.35
C LYS A 28 -17.79 -0.16 -9.24
N ARG A 29 -17.99 -1.08 -8.29
CA ARG A 29 -18.88 -0.82 -7.16
C ARG A 29 -18.21 0.23 -6.27
N LEU A 30 -18.80 1.40 -6.23
CA LEU A 30 -18.45 2.44 -5.27
C LEU A 30 -18.54 1.86 -3.86
N ARG A 31 -17.46 1.94 -3.09
CA ARG A 31 -17.38 1.37 -1.74
C ARG A 31 -17.64 2.39 -0.66
N GLY A 32 -17.27 3.65 -0.89
CA GLY A 32 -17.46 4.72 0.05
C GLY A 32 -17.23 6.09 -0.55
N THR A 33 -17.44 7.10 0.26
CA THR A 33 -17.16 8.49 -0.08
C THR A 33 -16.20 9.10 0.91
N VAL A 34 -15.37 10.01 0.42
CA VAL A 34 -14.59 10.94 1.23
C VAL A 34 -15.03 12.35 0.86
N THR A 35 -15.47 13.11 1.84
CA THR A 35 -15.83 14.52 1.63
C THR A 35 -14.74 15.40 2.22
N VAL A 36 -14.19 16.28 1.41
CA VAL A 36 -13.13 17.21 1.79
C VAL A 36 -13.66 18.63 1.62
N ASP A 37 -13.81 19.36 2.71
CA ASP A 37 -14.33 20.75 2.73
C ASP A 37 -15.59 20.92 1.85
N GLY A 38 -16.53 19.98 1.95
CA GLY A 38 -17.78 19.94 1.20
C GLY A 38 -17.69 19.32 -0.20
N THR A 39 -16.51 19.05 -0.73
CA THR A 39 -16.36 18.35 -2.02
C THR A 39 -16.39 16.83 -1.80
N VAL A 40 -17.31 16.16 -2.48
CA VAL A 40 -17.51 14.70 -2.35
C VAL A 40 -16.72 13.94 -3.42
N TYR A 41 -15.90 12.98 -2.98
CA TYR A 41 -15.19 12.03 -3.83
C TYR A 41 -15.77 10.64 -3.63
N GLU A 42 -16.21 10.02 -4.70
CA GLU A 42 -16.71 8.64 -4.69
C GLU A 42 -15.57 7.68 -5.06
N LEU A 43 -15.18 6.82 -4.11
CA LEU A 43 -14.05 5.92 -4.28
C LEU A 43 -14.51 4.47 -4.46
N GLY A 44 -13.90 3.82 -5.44
CA GLY A 44 -14.00 2.38 -5.66
C GLY A 44 -12.93 1.59 -4.88
N TYR A 45 -12.89 0.30 -5.14
CA TYR A 45 -11.90 -0.60 -4.53
C TYR A 45 -10.48 -0.29 -5.04
N LYS A 46 -9.55 -0.11 -4.10
CA LYS A 46 -8.14 0.26 -4.37
C LYS A 46 -7.96 1.64 -5.01
N ASP A 47 -8.98 2.47 -5.04
CA ASP A 47 -8.83 3.85 -5.47
C ASP A 47 -8.09 4.67 -4.42
N CYS A 48 -7.52 5.78 -4.84
CA CYS A 48 -6.65 6.63 -4.07
C CYS A 48 -7.11 8.09 -4.15
N LEU A 49 -7.12 8.79 -3.03
CA LEU A 49 -7.38 10.23 -2.96
C LEU A 49 -6.23 10.92 -2.23
N TYR A 50 -5.48 11.74 -2.95
CA TYR A 50 -4.53 12.68 -2.34
C TYR A 50 -5.27 13.95 -1.93
N ILE A 51 -5.07 14.38 -0.68
CA ILE A 51 -5.61 15.63 -0.15
C ILE A 51 -4.44 16.51 0.24
N THR A 52 -4.45 17.74 -0.27
CA THR A 52 -3.40 18.72 0.02
C THR A 52 -3.53 19.27 1.44
N LYS A 53 -2.46 19.85 1.96
CA LYS A 53 -2.51 20.56 3.24
C LYS A 53 -3.49 21.72 3.20
N GLY A 54 -4.14 21.98 4.33
CA GLY A 54 -5.07 23.07 4.50
C GLY A 54 -6.55 22.64 4.48
N ALA A 55 -6.84 21.38 4.16
CA ALA A 55 -8.17 20.82 4.37
C ALA A 55 -8.60 20.99 5.84
N LYS A 56 -9.80 21.51 6.05
CA LYS A 56 -10.34 21.81 7.38
C LYS A 56 -11.19 20.66 7.91
N GLU A 57 -11.91 20.01 7.02
CA GLU A 57 -12.79 18.91 7.35
C GLU A 57 -12.65 17.79 6.33
N VAL A 58 -12.47 16.57 6.83
CA VAL A 58 -12.46 15.36 6.00
C VAL A 58 -13.36 14.32 6.66
N THR A 59 -14.40 13.91 5.96
CA THR A 59 -15.36 12.92 6.47
C THR A 59 -15.40 11.68 5.58
N PHE A 60 -15.64 10.54 6.21
CA PHE A 60 -15.67 9.23 5.56
C PHE A 60 -17.02 8.59 5.71
N GLN A 61 -17.58 8.05 4.65
CA GLN A 61 -18.85 7.37 4.68
C GLN A 61 -18.81 6.07 3.86
N SER A 62 -19.26 4.98 4.47
CA SER A 62 -19.49 3.73 3.76
C SER A 62 -20.81 3.80 2.97
N LYS A 63 -20.78 3.30 1.74
CA LYS A 63 -21.99 3.17 0.90
C LYS A 63 -22.86 1.96 1.27
N CYS A 64 -22.35 1.05 2.09
CA CYS A 64 -23.04 -0.18 2.46
C CYS A 64 -23.05 -0.37 3.98
N CYS A 65 -24.23 -0.50 4.55
CA CYS A 65 -24.40 -0.77 6.00
C CYS A 65 -24.02 -2.21 6.39
N CYS A 66 -24.18 -3.17 5.47
CA CYS A 66 -23.91 -4.59 5.74
C CYS A 66 -22.43 -4.93 5.62
N LYS A 67 -21.67 -4.13 4.90
CA LYS A 67 -20.24 -4.31 4.67
C LYS A 67 -19.56 -2.94 4.67
N PRO A 68 -19.09 -2.46 5.83
CA PRO A 68 -18.49 -1.14 5.92
C PRO A 68 -17.19 -1.06 5.12
N ALA A 69 -17.01 0.07 4.45
CA ALA A 69 -15.75 0.36 3.76
C ALA A 69 -14.61 0.50 4.77
N LYS A 70 -13.44 0.03 4.41
CA LYS A 70 -12.20 0.26 5.16
C LYS A 70 -11.38 1.31 4.46
N PHE A 71 -10.87 2.26 5.22
CA PHE A 71 -10.06 3.35 4.73
C PHE A 71 -8.65 3.23 5.32
N TYR A 72 -7.64 3.25 4.47
CA TYR A 72 -6.27 3.46 4.89
C TYR A 72 -5.94 4.94 4.80
N MET A 73 -5.37 5.50 5.84
CA MET A 73 -4.95 6.89 5.88
C MET A 73 -3.48 7.00 6.29
N VAL A 74 -2.73 7.80 5.56
CA VAL A 74 -1.39 8.23 5.94
C VAL A 74 -1.27 9.72 5.74
N SER A 75 -0.49 10.38 6.59
CA SER A 75 -0.23 11.81 6.50
C SER A 75 1.23 12.13 6.79
N ALA A 76 1.74 13.17 6.17
CA ALA A 76 3.08 13.71 6.42
C ALA A 76 3.07 15.24 6.47
N PRO A 77 4.03 15.88 7.15
CA PRO A 77 4.18 17.33 7.11
C PRO A 77 4.35 17.85 5.69
N ALA A 78 3.76 19.01 5.39
CA ALA A 78 3.83 19.61 4.08
C ALA A 78 4.20 21.09 4.15
N HIS A 79 5.19 21.51 3.37
CA HIS A 79 5.68 22.88 3.29
C HIS A 79 4.95 23.69 2.20
N CYS A 80 4.36 23.03 1.19
CA CYS A 80 3.55 23.68 0.17
C CYS A 80 2.24 22.91 -0.06
N SER A 81 1.34 23.48 -0.87
CA SER A 81 0.06 22.88 -1.22
C SER A 81 0.06 22.54 -2.72
N TYR A 82 -0.62 21.46 -3.05
CA TYR A 82 -0.92 21.02 -4.40
C TYR A 82 -2.45 20.90 -4.56
N GLU A 83 -2.92 20.43 -5.68
CA GLU A 83 -4.33 20.15 -5.89
C GLU A 83 -4.71 18.79 -5.29
N ASN A 84 -5.93 18.69 -4.76
CA ASN A 84 -6.51 17.39 -4.42
C ASN A 84 -6.59 16.53 -5.69
N ARG A 85 -6.21 15.25 -5.57
CA ARG A 85 -6.18 14.36 -6.72
C ARG A 85 -6.84 13.03 -6.43
N TYR A 86 -7.92 12.75 -7.13
CA TYR A 86 -8.52 11.42 -7.14
C TYR A 86 -7.88 10.59 -8.26
N LEU A 87 -7.50 9.37 -7.92
CA LEU A 87 -6.90 8.39 -8.84
C LEU A 87 -7.65 7.07 -8.69
N THR A 88 -8.19 6.57 -9.77
CA THR A 88 -8.74 5.22 -9.78
C THR A 88 -7.60 4.18 -9.78
N PHE A 89 -7.89 2.94 -9.41
CA PHE A 89 -6.90 1.86 -9.49
C PHE A 89 -6.36 1.66 -10.92
N ALA A 90 -7.14 2.04 -11.93
CA ALA A 90 -6.70 2.00 -13.33
C ALA A 90 -5.67 3.08 -13.67
N ASP A 91 -5.69 4.22 -12.97
CA ASP A 91 -4.79 5.34 -13.19
C ASP A 91 -3.40 5.11 -12.58
N ALA A 92 -3.25 4.11 -11.72
CA ALA A 92 -1.96 3.76 -11.15
C ALA A 92 -0.96 3.33 -12.23
N VAL A 93 0.27 3.83 -12.15
CA VAL A 93 1.36 3.35 -13.01
C VAL A 93 1.76 1.95 -12.56
N LYS A 94 1.59 0.97 -13.44
CA LYS A 94 1.83 -0.45 -13.16
C LYS A 94 3.22 -0.86 -13.60
N ARG A 95 3.97 -1.47 -12.69
CA ARG A 95 5.29 -2.03 -12.95
C ARG A 95 5.31 -3.51 -12.59
N PRO A 96 5.21 -4.43 -13.57
CA PRO A 96 5.44 -5.86 -13.31
C PRO A 96 6.92 -6.12 -13.04
N LEU A 97 7.21 -6.87 -11.99
CA LEU A 97 8.56 -7.20 -11.53
C LEU A 97 8.64 -8.65 -11.02
N GLY A 98 9.86 -9.17 -10.97
CA GLY A 98 10.15 -10.49 -10.44
C GLY A 98 9.75 -11.62 -11.39
N ALA A 99 9.88 -12.84 -10.92
CA ALA A 99 9.60 -14.04 -11.66
C ALA A 99 8.97 -15.12 -10.76
N ALA A 100 8.26 -16.08 -11.36
CA ALA A 100 7.69 -17.21 -10.63
C ALA A 100 8.79 -18.11 -10.04
N GLU A 101 9.87 -18.29 -10.78
CA GLU A 101 11.04 -19.11 -10.39
C GLU A 101 11.73 -18.59 -9.12
N THR A 102 11.60 -17.30 -8.84
CA THR A 102 12.13 -16.67 -7.62
C THR A 102 11.06 -16.38 -6.59
N SER A 103 9.84 -16.88 -6.77
CA SER A 103 8.69 -16.73 -5.85
C SER A 103 8.34 -15.27 -5.50
N ASN A 104 8.61 -14.34 -6.41
CA ASN A 104 8.44 -12.90 -6.19
C ASN A 104 7.81 -12.14 -7.37
N LYS A 105 7.10 -12.85 -8.25
CA LYS A 105 6.37 -12.24 -9.35
C LYS A 105 5.25 -11.36 -8.82
N ARG A 106 5.26 -10.08 -9.16
CA ARG A 106 4.40 -9.06 -8.57
C ARG A 106 4.14 -7.87 -9.49
N VAL A 107 3.13 -7.09 -9.18
CA VAL A 107 2.87 -5.81 -9.83
C VAL A 107 2.92 -4.71 -8.78
N ILE A 108 3.79 -3.74 -8.99
CA ILE A 108 3.81 -2.50 -8.23
C ILE A 108 2.84 -1.52 -8.91
N ASN A 109 1.88 -1.01 -8.14
CA ASN A 109 0.91 0.00 -8.57
C ASN A 109 1.27 1.31 -7.87
N GLN A 110 1.84 2.27 -8.60
CA GLN A 110 2.28 3.55 -8.07
C GLN A 110 1.14 4.57 -8.17
N PHE A 111 0.74 5.14 -7.05
CA PHE A 111 -0.29 6.18 -6.97
C PHE A 111 0.33 7.54 -6.64
N ILE A 112 0.95 7.66 -5.47
CA ILE A 112 1.65 8.85 -5.04
C ILE A 112 3.14 8.60 -5.26
N HIS A 113 3.60 9.04 -6.39
CA HIS A 113 4.98 8.87 -6.86
C HIS A 113 5.34 10.10 -7.69
N PRO A 114 6.58 10.59 -7.66
CA PRO A 114 6.99 11.77 -8.42
C PRO A 114 6.66 11.72 -9.93
N SER A 115 6.60 10.50 -10.49
CA SER A 115 6.18 10.30 -11.90
C SER A 115 4.66 10.38 -12.13
N VAL A 116 3.84 10.43 -11.09
CA VAL A 116 2.37 10.45 -11.18
C VAL A 116 1.81 11.78 -10.71
N LEU A 117 2.19 12.21 -9.49
CA LEU A 117 1.78 13.49 -8.92
C LEU A 117 2.83 14.04 -7.95
N LYS A 118 2.84 15.34 -7.77
CA LYS A 118 3.74 16.03 -6.84
C LYS A 118 3.14 16.04 -5.43
N THR A 119 3.98 15.74 -4.44
CA THR A 119 3.70 15.89 -3.02
C THR A 119 4.91 16.50 -2.32
N CYS A 120 4.80 16.82 -1.02
CA CYS A 120 5.94 17.31 -0.26
C CYS A 120 6.87 16.18 0.20
N GLN A 121 6.29 15.16 0.87
CA GLN A 121 7.06 14.09 1.49
C GLN A 121 6.45 12.70 1.27
N LEU A 122 5.16 12.63 0.93
CA LEU A 122 4.47 11.36 0.78
C LEU A 122 4.83 10.69 -0.55
N THR A 123 5.16 9.41 -0.47
CA THR A 123 5.13 8.48 -1.59
C THR A 123 4.34 7.24 -1.19
N MET A 124 3.55 6.69 -2.09
CA MET A 124 2.72 5.54 -1.78
C MET A 124 2.32 4.75 -3.01
N GLY A 125 2.24 3.47 -2.83
CA GLY A 125 1.68 2.55 -3.80
C GLY A 125 1.25 1.24 -3.16
N MET A 126 0.88 0.31 -4.02
CA MET A 126 0.52 -1.05 -3.63
C MET A 126 1.32 -2.04 -4.43
N THR A 127 1.77 -3.09 -3.78
CA THR A 127 2.38 -4.23 -4.45
C THR A 127 1.49 -5.45 -4.27
N ALA A 128 1.02 -6.01 -5.38
CA ALA A 128 0.25 -7.23 -5.40
C ALA A 128 1.11 -8.38 -5.90
N LEU A 129 1.28 -9.42 -5.09
CA LEU A 129 1.99 -10.63 -5.48
C LEU A 129 1.06 -11.54 -6.27
N GLU A 130 1.59 -12.13 -7.35
CA GLU A 130 0.83 -13.09 -8.13
C GLU A 130 0.74 -14.45 -7.40
N PRO A 131 -0.29 -15.26 -7.70
CA PRO A 131 -0.39 -16.61 -7.13
C PRO A 131 0.90 -17.41 -7.32
N GLY A 132 1.35 -18.06 -6.25
CA GLY A 132 2.63 -18.79 -6.21
C GLY A 132 3.84 -17.93 -5.84
N SER A 133 3.66 -16.62 -5.71
CA SER A 133 4.69 -15.70 -5.22
C SER A 133 4.35 -15.24 -3.82
N ASN A 134 5.33 -15.27 -2.93
CA ASN A 134 5.09 -15.01 -1.51
C ASN A 134 6.11 -14.07 -0.85
N TRP A 135 6.99 -13.45 -1.63
CA TRP A 135 8.17 -12.79 -1.10
C TRP A 135 8.40 -11.41 -1.77
N ASN A 136 8.46 -10.37 -0.94
CA ASN A 136 8.78 -8.99 -1.26
C ASN A 136 9.22 -8.28 0.04
N THR A 137 10.10 -7.35 0.09
CA THR A 137 10.88 -6.71 -0.97
C THR A 137 12.13 -7.50 -1.22
N MET A 138 12.47 -7.72 -2.49
CA MET A 138 13.68 -8.40 -2.86
C MET A 138 14.36 -7.68 -4.04
N PRO A 139 15.64 -7.35 -3.91
CA PRO A 139 16.46 -7.50 -2.72
C PRO A 139 16.02 -6.60 -1.58
N SER A 140 16.32 -7.01 -0.33
CA SER A 140 16.14 -6.16 0.85
C SER A 140 17.03 -4.91 0.75
N HIS A 141 16.57 -3.81 1.32
CA HIS A 141 17.32 -2.54 1.29
C HIS A 141 16.96 -1.65 2.48
N THR A 142 17.76 -0.63 2.70
CA THR A 142 17.48 0.50 3.60
C THR A 142 17.46 1.80 2.81
N HIS A 143 16.92 2.86 3.38
CA HIS A 143 16.94 4.21 2.81
C HIS A 143 16.85 5.27 3.93
N GLU A 144 17.93 6.00 4.13
CA GLU A 144 18.18 6.82 5.30
C GLU A 144 17.21 8.01 5.51
N ARG A 145 16.70 8.62 4.45
CA ARG A 145 15.97 9.89 4.53
C ARG A 145 14.45 9.78 4.43
N ARG A 146 13.90 8.59 4.55
CA ARG A 146 12.47 8.33 4.61
C ARG A 146 12.18 7.06 5.39
N MET A 147 11.15 7.09 6.19
CA MET A 147 10.60 5.91 6.83
C MET A 147 9.55 5.26 5.92
N GLU A 148 9.23 4.01 6.18
CA GLU A 148 8.22 3.29 5.42
C GLU A 148 7.23 2.56 6.33
N ILE A 149 5.98 2.50 5.90
CA ILE A 149 4.93 1.75 6.56
C ILE A 149 4.42 0.71 5.56
N TYR A 150 4.44 -0.56 5.96
CA TYR A 150 3.76 -1.63 5.24
C TYR A 150 2.43 -1.94 5.91
N THR A 151 1.36 -1.97 5.12
CA THR A 151 0.05 -2.44 5.56
C THR A 151 -0.36 -3.61 4.67
N TYR A 152 -0.43 -4.79 5.27
CA TYR A 152 -0.74 -6.03 4.59
C TYR A 152 -2.25 -6.23 4.45
N PHE A 153 -2.70 -6.66 3.27
CA PHE A 153 -4.10 -6.97 3.02
C PHE A 153 -4.23 -8.00 1.88
N GLU A 154 -5.45 -8.45 1.63
CA GLU A 154 -5.65 -9.60 0.76
C GLU A 154 -4.78 -10.79 1.21
N VAL A 155 -4.50 -10.87 2.50
CA VAL A 155 -3.89 -12.04 3.12
C VAL A 155 -5.03 -13.04 3.33
N PRO A 156 -4.99 -14.24 2.73
CA PRO A 156 -6.06 -15.21 2.87
C PRO A 156 -6.27 -15.63 4.32
N GLU A 157 -7.49 -16.08 4.64
CA GLU A 157 -7.80 -16.63 5.96
C GLU A 157 -6.83 -17.77 6.29
N ASN A 158 -6.37 -17.84 7.54
CA ASN A 158 -5.38 -18.82 8.03
C ASN A 158 -3.98 -18.70 7.39
N GLN A 159 -3.68 -17.59 6.71
CA GLN A 159 -2.34 -17.27 6.22
C GLN A 159 -1.79 -16.06 6.96
N VAL A 160 -0.47 -15.94 6.97
CA VAL A 160 0.25 -14.84 7.61
C VAL A 160 1.38 -14.35 6.72
N VAL A 161 1.91 -13.18 7.04
CA VAL A 161 3.14 -12.65 6.46
C VAL A 161 4.16 -12.46 7.59
N PHE A 162 5.36 -12.96 7.41
CA PHE A 162 6.51 -12.66 8.27
C PHE A 162 7.19 -11.41 7.73
N HIS A 163 6.99 -10.30 8.41
CA HIS A 163 7.66 -9.06 8.07
C HIS A 163 9.03 -9.02 8.75
N MET A 164 10.08 -9.02 7.96
CA MET A 164 11.46 -8.92 8.42
C MET A 164 11.86 -7.46 8.51
N MET A 165 12.44 -7.06 9.64
CA MET A 165 12.96 -5.74 9.91
C MET A 165 14.17 -5.80 10.82
N GLY A 166 14.81 -4.67 11.04
CA GLY A 166 16.02 -4.54 11.86
C GLY A 166 17.24 -4.15 11.02
N GLU A 167 18.38 -4.14 11.66
CA GLU A 167 19.66 -4.01 10.95
C GLU A 167 19.88 -5.21 10.04
N PRO A 168 20.52 -5.05 8.87
CA PRO A 168 20.76 -6.18 7.96
C PRO A 168 21.49 -7.36 8.59
N THR A 169 22.33 -7.07 9.59
CA THR A 169 23.11 -8.09 10.30
C THR A 169 22.46 -8.60 11.58
N GLU A 170 21.30 -8.07 11.94
CA GLU A 170 20.51 -8.49 13.09
C GLU A 170 19.03 -8.31 12.81
N THR A 171 18.47 -9.19 11.99
CA THR A 171 17.06 -9.10 11.61
C THR A 171 16.14 -9.76 12.63
N ARG A 172 14.91 -9.28 12.68
CA ARG A 172 13.79 -9.85 13.44
C ARG A 172 12.58 -9.93 12.52
N HIS A 173 11.63 -10.77 12.88
CA HIS A 173 10.37 -10.84 12.15
C HIS A 173 9.18 -10.51 13.07
N ILE A 174 8.14 -9.97 12.47
CA ILE A 174 6.84 -9.75 13.08
C ILE A 174 5.82 -10.54 12.27
N VAL A 175 4.95 -11.29 12.94
CA VAL A 175 3.86 -12.01 12.29
C VAL A 175 2.72 -11.04 12.03
N MET A 176 2.38 -10.86 10.76
CA MET A 176 1.36 -9.92 10.28
C MET A 176 0.16 -10.67 9.77
N ASN A 177 -1.01 -10.26 10.20
CA ASN A 177 -2.30 -10.74 9.70
C ASN A 177 -2.89 -9.78 8.68
N ASN A 178 -4.04 -10.15 8.15
CA ASN A 178 -4.79 -9.29 7.23
C ASN A 178 -5.20 -7.97 7.91
N PHE A 179 -4.84 -6.84 7.31
CA PHE A 179 -4.98 -5.45 7.78
C PHE A 179 -4.04 -5.01 8.90
N ASP A 180 -3.04 -5.78 9.23
CA ASP A 180 -1.98 -5.32 10.12
C ASP A 180 -1.03 -4.37 9.39
N ALA A 181 -0.51 -3.39 10.14
CA ALA A 181 0.48 -2.43 9.66
C ALA A 181 1.74 -2.46 10.53
N VAL A 182 2.88 -2.26 9.90
CA VAL A 182 4.18 -2.18 10.57
C VAL A 182 4.95 -0.96 10.10
N ILE A 183 5.60 -0.29 11.04
CA ILE A 183 6.44 0.89 10.80
C ILE A 183 7.89 0.45 10.73
N SER A 184 8.54 0.71 9.60
CA SER A 184 9.97 0.49 9.40
C SER A 184 10.70 1.82 9.46
N PRO A 185 11.57 2.04 10.46
CA PRO A 185 12.46 3.20 10.48
C PRO A 185 13.39 3.21 9.28
N SER A 186 13.96 4.37 8.97
CA SER A 186 14.83 4.56 7.80
C SER A 186 16.05 3.61 7.75
N TRP A 187 16.62 3.29 8.91
CA TRP A 187 17.78 2.39 9.05
C TRP A 187 17.44 0.90 8.92
N SER A 188 16.15 0.55 9.00
CA SER A 188 15.69 -0.83 9.02
C SER A 188 15.42 -1.35 7.60
N ILE A 189 15.80 -2.61 7.35
CA ILE A 189 15.24 -3.34 6.21
C ILE A 189 13.73 -3.51 6.38
N HIS A 190 13.04 -3.78 5.29
CA HIS A 190 11.60 -4.05 5.28
C HIS A 190 11.30 -5.04 4.15
N SER A 191 11.05 -6.27 4.53
CA SER A 191 10.71 -7.37 3.61
C SER A 191 9.61 -8.23 4.19
N GLY A 192 8.78 -8.83 3.36
CA GLY A 192 7.73 -9.73 3.77
C GLY A 192 7.79 -11.08 3.06
N VAL A 193 7.63 -12.16 3.82
CA VAL A 193 7.48 -13.52 3.30
C VAL A 193 6.16 -14.08 3.76
N GLY A 194 5.22 -14.25 2.84
CA GLY A 194 3.90 -14.80 3.14
C GLY A 194 3.85 -16.31 3.08
N THR A 195 2.93 -16.90 3.82
CA THR A 195 2.57 -18.32 3.66
C THR A 195 1.68 -18.54 2.42
N SER A 196 1.22 -17.46 1.80
CA SER A 196 0.53 -17.38 0.50
C SER A 196 0.87 -16.05 -0.17
N ASN A 197 0.37 -15.81 -1.37
CA ASN A 197 0.43 -14.50 -1.98
C ASN A 197 -0.45 -13.50 -1.20
N TYR A 198 -0.07 -12.24 -1.23
CA TYR A 198 -0.73 -11.14 -0.53
C TYR A 198 -0.56 -9.84 -1.30
N THR A 199 -1.27 -8.83 -0.88
CA THR A 199 -1.07 -7.45 -1.33
C THR A 199 -0.65 -6.61 -0.12
N PHE A 200 0.17 -5.59 -0.34
CA PHE A 200 0.47 -4.62 0.71
C PHE A 200 0.57 -3.21 0.14
N ILE A 201 0.22 -2.24 0.98
CA ILE A 201 0.58 -0.85 0.73
C ILE A 201 1.99 -0.64 1.27
N TRP A 202 2.77 0.08 0.51
CA TRP A 202 3.95 0.76 0.99
C TRP A 202 3.68 2.26 0.96
N ALA A 203 3.86 2.90 2.10
CA ALA A 203 3.72 4.34 2.27
C ALA A 203 4.96 4.89 2.94
N MET A 204 5.59 5.86 2.32
CA MET A 204 6.82 6.48 2.81
C MET A 204 6.58 7.95 3.11
N GLY A 205 7.21 8.42 4.16
CA GLY A 205 7.27 9.83 4.54
C GLY A 205 8.71 10.23 4.82
N GLY A 206 9.16 11.30 4.18
CA GLY A 206 10.50 11.84 4.33
C GLY A 206 10.84 12.85 3.26
N GLU A 207 11.94 13.53 3.42
CA GLU A 207 12.36 14.61 2.51
C GLU A 207 12.82 14.12 1.13
N ASN A 208 13.25 12.86 1.04
CA ASN A 208 13.69 12.27 -0.21
C ASN A 208 12.59 11.42 -0.84
N GLN A 209 12.20 11.77 -2.05
CA GLN A 209 11.22 11.03 -2.85
C GLN A 209 11.87 10.31 -4.03
N GLU A 210 13.18 10.39 -4.18
CA GLU A 210 13.94 9.67 -5.21
C GLU A 210 14.26 8.27 -4.68
N PHE A 211 14.14 7.29 -5.57
CA PHE A 211 14.34 5.88 -5.22
C PHE A 211 15.78 5.39 -5.42
N ASP A 212 16.67 6.27 -5.88
CA ASP A 212 18.08 5.96 -6.15
C ASP A 212 18.94 5.93 -4.86
N ASP A 213 18.35 6.31 -3.72
CA ASP A 213 19.01 6.32 -2.41
C ASP A 213 18.87 4.99 -1.64
N MET A 214 18.45 3.92 -2.29
CA MET A 214 18.28 2.61 -1.68
C MET A 214 19.64 1.88 -1.58
N ASP A 215 20.03 1.56 -0.35
CA ASP A 215 21.19 0.70 -0.05
C ASP A 215 20.75 -0.76 -0.06
N THR A 216 21.06 -1.43 -1.16
CA THR A 216 20.65 -2.82 -1.37
C THR A 216 21.52 -3.80 -0.60
N ILE A 217 20.89 -4.76 0.10
CA ILE A 217 21.54 -5.84 0.84
C ILE A 217 21.32 -7.15 0.09
N ALA A 218 22.41 -7.87 -0.21
CA ALA A 218 22.30 -9.18 -0.82
C ALA A 218 21.68 -10.19 0.17
N SER A 219 20.79 -11.06 -0.30
CA SER A 219 20.07 -11.98 0.59
C SER A 219 20.99 -12.87 1.45
N PRO A 220 22.17 -13.36 1.00
CA PRO A 220 23.09 -14.10 1.85
C PRO A 220 23.72 -13.29 2.98
N ASP A 221 23.69 -11.97 2.92
CA ASP A 221 24.29 -11.07 3.92
C ASP A 221 23.33 -10.74 5.06
N LEU A 222 22.04 -11.07 4.91
CA LEU A 222 21.03 -10.92 5.96
C LEU A 222 21.30 -11.94 7.09
N LYS A 223 21.21 -11.48 8.36
CA LYS A 223 21.40 -12.31 9.56
C LYS A 223 20.35 -12.03 10.63
#